data_7aee9e74dc0cce47e6d2350c7c81fbcd
#
_entry.id   7aee9e74dc0cce47e6d2350c7c81fbcd
#
_cell.length_a   1.000
_cell.length_b   1.000
_cell.length_c   1.000
_cell.angle_alpha   90.00
_cell.angle_beta   90.00
_cell.angle_gamma   90.00
#
_symmetry.space_group_name_H-M   'P 1'
#
loop_
_entity.id
_entity.type
_entity.pdbx_description
1 polymer ?
#
loop_
_entity_poly.entity_id
_entity_poly.type
_entity_poly.pdbx_seq_one_letter_code
_entity_poly.pdbx_strand_id
1 'polypeptide(L)'
;VGQSAEQYNREVLLCERFYEHKVCGVIVSQAKDTQQYEHFQKLMDHGMPLVFYDRICTGIDCNRVVVDDYQGAFNAVTHLINTGCRRIAFYGSPMTLEISKNRYNGYRDALLKHGMRPDDLLIRNCDNRADAEAITPDIMSLATPPDAFFAVNDDTAIGILYTAKRMGLRVPDDISICGFTNGQRAIACDPMLTTVEQRGM
;
A
#
# COMPACT_ATOMS: atom_id res chain seq x y z
N VAL A 1 9.53 5.03 21.65
CA VAL A 1 8.72 4.71 20.46
C VAL A 1 7.27 4.99 20.78
N GLY A 2 6.55 5.72 19.90
CA GLY A 2 5.12 5.98 19.99
C GLY A 2 4.37 5.25 18.88
N GLN A 3 3.13 4.85 19.13
CA GLN A 3 2.26 4.22 18.16
C GLN A 3 0.89 4.91 18.17
N SER A 4 0.53 5.54 17.05
CA SER A 4 -0.75 6.25 16.88
C SER A 4 -1.93 5.28 16.65
N ALA A 5 -1.66 4.02 16.30
CA ALA A 5 -2.67 3.06 15.87
C ALA A 5 -3.55 3.62 14.73
N GLU A 6 -2.93 4.31 13.77
CA GLU A 6 -3.56 4.92 12.59
C GLU A 6 -4.56 6.05 12.91
N GLN A 7 -4.47 6.66 14.10
CA GLN A 7 -5.39 7.70 14.57
C GLN A 7 -4.69 9.06 14.69
N TYR A 8 -5.19 10.07 13.97
CA TYR A 8 -4.71 11.43 13.99
C TYR A 8 -4.59 12.01 15.41
N ASN A 9 -5.65 11.89 16.22
CA ASN A 9 -5.65 12.44 17.58
C ASN A 9 -4.55 11.84 18.47
N ARG A 10 -4.25 10.56 18.28
CA ARG A 10 -3.15 9.90 19.00
C ARG A 10 -1.78 10.33 18.49
N GLU A 11 -1.66 10.58 17.20
CA GLU A 11 -0.44 11.10 16.59
C GLU A 11 -0.13 12.50 17.14
N VAL A 12 -1.13 13.38 17.22
CA VAL A 12 -1.01 14.71 17.84
C VAL A 12 -0.51 14.61 19.29
N LEU A 13 -1.17 13.78 20.12
CA LEU A 13 -0.79 13.57 21.52
C LEU A 13 0.65 13.00 21.65
N LEU A 14 1.08 12.14 20.74
CA LEU A 14 2.46 11.63 20.74
C LEU A 14 3.47 12.74 20.41
N CYS A 15 3.17 13.61 19.46
CA CYS A 15 4.02 14.75 19.13
C CYS A 15 4.15 15.70 20.33
N GLU A 16 3.06 16.00 21.03
CA GLU A 16 3.07 16.81 22.24
C GLU A 16 3.95 16.19 23.34
N ARG A 17 3.79 14.89 23.59
CA ARG A 17 4.64 14.17 24.56
C ARG A 17 6.11 14.14 24.18
N PHE A 18 6.45 13.96 22.90
CA PHE A 18 7.83 13.99 22.44
C PHE A 18 8.45 15.39 22.68
N TYR A 19 7.68 16.43 22.45
CA TYR A 19 8.10 17.80 22.75
C TYR A 19 8.33 18.01 24.26
N GLU A 20 7.39 17.62 25.10
CA GLU A 20 7.48 17.74 26.57
C GLU A 20 8.69 16.97 27.14
N HIS A 21 8.95 15.77 26.61
CA HIS A 21 10.09 14.94 27.01
C HIS A 21 11.41 15.34 26.37
N LYS A 22 11.43 16.42 25.56
CA LYS A 22 12.64 16.97 24.93
C LYS A 22 13.46 15.91 24.19
N VAL A 23 12.81 15.05 23.41
CA VAL A 23 13.53 14.09 22.57
C VAL A 23 14.40 14.84 21.55
N CYS A 24 15.51 14.24 21.14
CA CYS A 24 16.47 14.88 20.24
C CYS A 24 16.00 15.00 18.79
N GLY A 25 14.93 14.32 18.41
CA GLY A 25 14.31 14.35 17.09
C GLY A 25 13.25 13.27 16.94
N VAL A 26 12.46 13.35 15.87
CA VAL A 26 11.37 12.42 15.59
C VAL A 26 11.52 11.82 14.19
N ILE A 27 11.44 10.51 14.09
CA ILE A 27 11.26 9.78 12.83
C ILE A 27 9.83 9.27 12.81
N VAL A 28 9.06 9.62 11.77
CA VAL A 28 7.62 9.39 11.73
C VAL A 28 7.15 8.82 10.40
N SER A 29 6.27 7.81 10.47
CA SER A 29 5.37 7.42 9.41
C SER A 29 3.97 7.88 9.82
N GLN A 30 3.36 8.79 9.07
CA GLN A 30 2.09 9.41 9.48
C GLN A 30 0.94 8.40 9.55
N ALA A 31 -0.02 8.67 10.43
CA ALA A 31 -1.24 7.88 10.50
C ALA A 31 -2.08 8.00 9.22
N LYS A 32 -2.86 6.97 8.88
CA LYS A 32 -3.68 6.93 7.64
C LYS A 32 -4.73 8.02 7.57
N ASP A 33 -5.29 8.40 8.71
CA ASP A 33 -6.33 9.42 8.80
C ASP A 33 -5.80 10.84 8.98
N THR A 34 -4.47 11.02 9.02
CA THR A 34 -3.84 12.33 9.14
C THR A 34 -4.04 13.14 7.86
N GLN A 35 -4.77 14.25 7.99
CA GLN A 35 -5.01 15.23 6.93
C GLN A 35 -4.55 16.64 7.29
N GLN A 36 -4.25 16.88 8.55
CA GLN A 36 -3.74 18.13 9.11
C GLN A 36 -2.35 17.90 9.67
N TYR A 37 -1.46 18.86 9.51
CA TYR A 37 -0.02 18.64 9.76
C TYR A 37 0.58 19.64 10.77
N GLU A 38 -0.27 20.45 11.42
CA GLU A 38 0.14 21.51 12.34
C GLU A 38 0.95 20.96 13.52
N HIS A 39 0.66 19.76 13.99
CA HIS A 39 1.40 19.11 15.07
C HIS A 39 2.85 18.79 14.68
N PHE A 40 3.10 18.42 13.44
CA PHE A 40 4.45 18.23 12.92
C PHE A 40 5.16 19.57 12.71
N GLN A 41 4.46 20.58 12.16
CA GLN A 41 5.02 21.91 11.97
C GLN A 41 5.42 22.52 13.30
N LYS A 42 4.60 22.39 14.35
CA LYS A 42 4.93 22.86 15.70
C LYS A 42 6.23 22.26 16.25
N LEU A 43 6.47 20.96 16.03
CA LEU A 43 7.75 20.35 16.44
C LEU A 43 8.95 21.02 15.76
N MET A 44 8.86 21.26 14.45
CA MET A 44 9.92 21.91 13.68
C MET A 44 10.12 23.37 14.07
N ASP A 45 9.04 24.12 14.30
CA ASP A 45 9.10 25.53 14.74
C ASP A 45 9.79 25.67 16.10
N HIS A 46 9.76 24.63 16.93
CA HIS A 46 10.50 24.54 18.19
C HIS A 46 11.91 23.97 18.03
N GLY A 47 12.40 23.82 16.80
CA GLY A 47 13.75 23.36 16.51
C GLY A 47 13.97 21.86 16.66
N MET A 48 12.90 21.05 16.73
CA MET A 48 13.01 19.58 16.80
C MET A 48 13.20 19.00 15.40
N PRO A 49 14.31 18.27 15.12
CA PRO A 49 14.51 17.60 13.85
C PRO A 49 13.41 16.58 13.57
N LEU A 50 12.85 16.61 12.34
CA LEU A 50 11.83 15.69 11.87
C LEU A 50 12.29 15.00 10.60
N VAL A 51 12.04 13.68 10.52
CA VAL A 51 12.26 12.86 9.32
C VAL A 51 11.04 12.01 9.08
N PHE A 52 10.42 12.15 7.92
CA PHE A 52 9.39 11.20 7.49
C PHE A 52 9.99 9.96 6.86
N TYR A 53 9.36 8.80 7.08
CA TYR A 53 9.66 7.59 6.34
C TYR A 53 8.37 6.88 5.92
N ASP A 54 8.43 6.08 4.85
CA ASP A 54 7.30 5.33 4.31
C ASP A 54 6.12 6.25 3.95
N ARG A 55 5.21 6.55 4.88
CA ARG A 55 4.11 7.50 4.69
C ARG A 55 4.55 8.91 5.08
N ILE A 56 4.51 9.79 4.10
CA ILE A 56 5.03 11.15 4.21
C ILE A 56 3.93 12.21 4.13
N CYS A 57 4.15 13.33 4.78
CA CYS A 57 3.42 14.57 4.56
C CYS A 57 4.12 15.40 3.47
N THR A 58 3.39 15.78 2.42
CA THR A 58 3.92 16.66 1.36
C THR A 58 3.81 18.14 1.70
N GLY A 59 3.01 18.51 2.70
CA GLY A 59 2.80 19.89 3.14
C GLY A 59 3.88 20.44 4.06
N ILE A 60 4.88 19.63 4.44
CA ILE A 60 5.99 20.03 5.34
C ILE A 60 7.31 19.82 4.63
N ASP A 61 8.18 20.84 4.67
CA ASP A 61 9.53 20.77 4.12
C ASP A 61 10.50 20.20 5.16
N CYS A 62 10.74 18.90 5.09
CA CYS A 62 11.69 18.19 5.94
C CYS A 62 12.30 16.98 5.22
N ASN A 63 13.30 16.36 5.85
CA ASN A 63 13.94 15.15 5.31
C ASN A 63 12.96 13.98 5.22
N ARG A 64 13.11 13.17 4.18
CA ARG A 64 12.23 12.02 3.87
C ARG A 64 13.04 10.82 3.43
N VAL A 65 12.63 9.64 3.89
CA VAL A 65 13.16 8.35 3.43
C VAL A 65 12.00 7.56 2.85
N VAL A 66 11.96 7.44 1.53
CA VAL A 66 10.87 6.78 0.79
C VAL A 66 11.43 5.76 -0.19
N VAL A 67 10.59 4.81 -0.58
CA VAL A 67 10.86 3.92 -1.71
C VAL A 67 10.20 4.48 -2.97
N ASP A 68 10.63 4.02 -4.13
CA ASP A 68 9.98 4.37 -5.40
C ASP A 68 8.71 3.51 -5.60
N ASP A 69 7.64 3.92 -4.91
CA ASP A 69 6.34 3.26 -4.95
C ASP A 69 5.74 3.21 -6.35
N TYR A 70 5.95 4.26 -7.15
CA TYR A 70 5.49 4.31 -8.53
C TYR A 70 6.19 3.25 -9.38
N GLN A 71 7.51 3.23 -9.37
CA GLN A 71 8.28 2.29 -10.20
C GLN A 71 8.07 0.85 -9.72
N GLY A 72 7.96 0.62 -8.41
CA GLY A 72 7.64 -0.69 -7.85
C GLY A 72 6.30 -1.22 -8.36
N ALA A 73 5.25 -0.40 -8.30
CA ALA A 73 3.92 -0.75 -8.79
C ALA A 73 3.89 -0.94 -10.32
N PHE A 74 4.56 -0.05 -11.05
CA PHE A 74 4.69 -0.17 -12.50
C PHE A 74 5.34 -1.49 -12.93
N ASN A 75 6.42 -1.90 -12.25
CA ASN A 75 7.12 -3.15 -12.51
C ASN A 75 6.27 -4.37 -12.15
N ALA A 76 5.55 -4.33 -11.01
CA ALA A 76 4.67 -5.41 -10.58
C ALA A 76 3.56 -5.68 -11.60
N VAL A 77 2.89 -4.63 -12.04
CA VAL A 77 1.80 -4.75 -13.03
C VAL A 77 2.33 -5.15 -14.40
N THR A 78 3.49 -4.61 -14.81
CA THR A 78 4.17 -5.04 -16.04
C THR A 78 4.52 -6.54 -15.99
N HIS A 79 4.96 -7.04 -14.82
CA HIS A 79 5.21 -8.46 -14.64
C HIS A 79 3.93 -9.29 -14.84
N LEU A 80 2.82 -8.93 -14.20
CA LEU A 80 1.54 -9.61 -14.38
C LEU A 80 1.10 -9.63 -15.86
N ILE A 81 1.27 -8.51 -16.57
CA ILE A 81 0.94 -8.43 -18.01
C ILE A 81 1.84 -9.37 -18.84
N ASN A 82 3.12 -9.38 -18.54
CA ASN A 82 4.11 -10.23 -19.26
C ASN A 82 3.89 -11.73 -19.01
N THR A 83 3.31 -12.10 -17.86
CA THR A 83 2.90 -13.50 -17.57
C THR A 83 1.56 -13.88 -18.20
N GLY A 84 0.92 -12.96 -18.93
CA GLY A 84 -0.28 -13.24 -19.70
C GLY A 84 -1.57 -12.65 -19.16
N CYS A 85 -1.54 -12.00 -18.00
CA CYS A 85 -2.75 -11.39 -17.40
C CYS A 85 -3.25 -10.20 -18.24
N ARG A 86 -4.57 -10.06 -18.34
CA ARG A 86 -5.22 -9.04 -19.18
C ARG A 86 -6.23 -8.19 -18.43
N ARG A 87 -6.73 -8.64 -17.30
CA ARG A 87 -7.73 -7.95 -16.51
C ARG A 87 -7.32 -7.90 -15.04
N ILE A 88 -6.55 -6.88 -14.69
CA ILE A 88 -5.86 -6.78 -13.40
C ILE A 88 -6.67 -5.91 -12.45
N ALA A 89 -7.08 -6.45 -11.30
CA ALA A 89 -7.68 -5.68 -10.23
C ALA A 89 -6.63 -4.97 -9.39
N PHE A 90 -6.96 -3.78 -8.89
CA PHE A 90 -6.13 -3.00 -7.96
C PHE A 90 -6.82 -2.86 -6.60
N TYR A 91 -6.17 -3.37 -5.55
CA TYR A 91 -6.59 -3.18 -4.16
C TYR A 91 -5.62 -2.22 -3.49
N GLY A 92 -6.08 -1.00 -3.22
CA GLY A 92 -5.27 0.12 -2.74
C GLY A 92 -5.68 0.66 -1.38
N SER A 93 -4.81 1.42 -0.75
CA SER A 93 -5.12 2.22 0.44
C SER A 93 -5.83 3.53 0.04
N PRO A 94 -6.34 4.31 1.01
CA PRO A 94 -6.97 5.59 0.72
C PRO A 94 -6.11 6.51 -0.13
N MET A 95 -6.70 7.15 -1.14
CA MET A 95 -6.01 8.03 -2.08
C MET A 95 -5.57 9.38 -1.47
N THR A 96 -5.81 9.59 -0.19
CA THR A 96 -5.24 10.70 0.59
C THR A 96 -3.74 10.53 0.85
N LEU A 97 -3.25 9.28 0.83
CA LEU A 97 -1.85 8.95 1.07
C LEU A 97 -1.03 9.03 -0.22
N GLU A 98 0.14 9.65 -0.17
CA GLU A 98 1.07 9.74 -1.32
C GLU A 98 1.51 8.36 -1.83
N ILE A 99 1.78 7.44 -0.92
CA ILE A 99 2.12 6.05 -1.24
C ILE A 99 1.02 5.38 -2.08
N SER A 100 -0.25 5.64 -1.76
CA SER A 100 -1.40 5.09 -2.50
C SER A 100 -1.51 5.68 -3.90
N LYS A 101 -1.35 7.01 -4.01
CA LYS A 101 -1.35 7.70 -5.31
C LYS A 101 -0.25 7.18 -6.21
N ASN A 102 0.96 7.03 -5.68
CA ASN A 102 2.11 6.56 -6.43
C ASN A 102 1.92 5.12 -6.92
N ARG A 103 1.47 4.20 -6.06
CA ARG A 103 1.19 2.81 -6.46
C ARG A 103 0.05 2.73 -7.48
N TYR A 104 -1.02 3.50 -7.29
CA TYR A 104 -2.10 3.58 -8.27
C TYR A 104 -1.64 4.14 -9.62
N ASN A 105 -0.84 5.21 -9.62
CA ASN A 105 -0.31 5.78 -10.86
C ASN A 105 0.60 4.78 -11.58
N GLY A 106 1.46 4.04 -10.87
CA GLY A 106 2.27 2.98 -11.43
C GLY A 106 1.42 1.87 -12.07
N TYR A 107 0.37 1.42 -11.37
CA TYR A 107 -0.61 0.46 -11.90
C TYR A 107 -1.27 0.97 -13.19
N ARG A 108 -1.84 2.17 -13.15
CA ARG A 108 -2.53 2.79 -14.28
C ARG A 108 -1.62 2.92 -15.50
N ASP A 109 -0.43 3.47 -15.29
CA ASP A 109 0.50 3.77 -16.38
C ASP A 109 1.11 2.50 -16.97
N ALA A 110 1.30 1.44 -16.19
CA ALA A 110 1.70 0.13 -16.70
C ALA A 110 0.61 -0.45 -17.62
N LEU A 111 -0.67 -0.39 -17.23
CA LEU A 111 -1.78 -0.81 -18.08
C LEU A 111 -1.81 -0.01 -19.39
N LEU A 112 -1.76 1.32 -19.31
CA LEU A 112 -1.81 2.21 -20.47
C LEU A 112 -0.64 1.95 -21.44
N LYS A 113 0.57 1.75 -20.93
CA LYS A 113 1.75 1.43 -21.73
C LYS A 113 1.57 0.16 -22.56
N HIS A 114 0.81 -0.79 -22.04
CA HIS A 114 0.52 -2.07 -22.73
C HIS A 114 -0.83 -2.06 -23.48
N GLY A 115 -1.41 -0.88 -23.73
CA GLY A 115 -2.66 -0.74 -24.50
C GLY A 115 -3.93 -1.16 -23.76
N MET A 116 -3.84 -1.36 -22.45
CA MET A 116 -4.97 -1.69 -21.59
C MET A 116 -5.47 -0.44 -20.85
N ARG A 117 -6.71 -0.46 -20.36
CA ARG A 117 -7.27 0.63 -19.55
C ARG A 117 -7.64 0.12 -18.18
N PRO A 118 -7.44 0.93 -17.12
CA PRO A 118 -8.02 0.64 -15.82
C PRO A 118 -9.54 0.47 -15.92
N ASP A 119 -10.08 -0.45 -15.16
CA ASP A 119 -11.51 -0.65 -15.02
C ASP A 119 -11.93 -0.28 -13.60
N ASP A 120 -12.76 0.74 -13.44
CA ASP A 120 -13.20 1.25 -12.15
C ASP A 120 -13.93 0.17 -11.31
N LEU A 121 -14.52 -0.83 -11.97
CA LEU A 121 -15.12 -1.99 -11.31
C LEU A 121 -14.10 -2.88 -10.60
N LEU A 122 -12.82 -2.76 -10.94
CA LEU A 122 -11.72 -3.56 -10.38
C LEU A 122 -10.82 -2.79 -9.40
N ILE A 123 -11.11 -1.49 -9.18
CA ILE A 123 -10.35 -0.65 -8.25
C ILE A 123 -11.10 -0.61 -6.93
N ARG A 124 -10.44 -1.02 -5.83
CA ARG A 124 -11.03 -1.06 -4.49
C ARG A 124 -10.12 -0.42 -3.46
N ASN A 125 -10.74 0.32 -2.54
CA ASN A 125 -10.07 0.73 -1.31
C ASN A 125 -10.06 -0.47 -0.35
N CYS A 126 -8.93 -1.16 -0.29
CA CYS A 126 -8.75 -2.41 0.43
C CYS A 126 -7.25 -2.58 0.72
N ASP A 127 -6.81 -2.37 1.94
CA ASP A 127 -5.39 -2.36 2.30
C ASP A 127 -5.04 -3.25 3.50
N ASN A 128 -5.92 -4.17 3.83
CA ASN A 128 -5.69 -5.17 4.86
C ASN A 128 -6.34 -6.50 4.48
N ARG A 129 -5.96 -7.54 5.20
CA ARG A 129 -6.40 -8.91 4.95
C ARG A 129 -7.92 -9.08 5.08
N ALA A 130 -8.52 -8.53 6.13
CA ALA A 130 -9.94 -8.73 6.41
C ALA A 130 -10.82 -8.13 5.31
N ASP A 131 -10.49 -6.92 4.85
CA ASP A 131 -11.21 -6.28 3.76
C ASP A 131 -11.03 -7.06 2.45
N ALA A 132 -9.82 -7.57 2.18
CA ALA A 132 -9.56 -8.40 1.01
C ALA A 132 -10.38 -9.69 1.02
N GLU A 133 -10.47 -10.36 2.16
CA GLU A 133 -11.31 -11.57 2.33
C GLU A 133 -12.80 -11.27 2.11
N ALA A 134 -13.26 -10.09 2.50
CA ALA A 134 -14.67 -9.68 2.34
C ALA A 134 -15.01 -9.27 0.89
N ILE A 135 -14.12 -8.55 0.22
CA ILE A 135 -14.39 -7.93 -1.10
C ILE A 135 -14.10 -8.88 -2.27
N THR A 136 -13.10 -9.76 -2.14
CA THR A 136 -12.66 -10.62 -3.26
C THR A 136 -13.76 -11.50 -3.84
N PRO A 137 -14.66 -12.11 -3.06
CA PRO A 137 -15.75 -12.93 -3.63
C PRO A 137 -16.65 -12.14 -4.59
N ASP A 138 -16.97 -10.88 -4.24
CA ASP A 138 -17.82 -10.02 -5.08
C ASP A 138 -17.11 -9.66 -6.40
N ILE A 139 -15.83 -9.36 -6.34
CA ILE A 139 -15.02 -9.07 -7.53
C ILE A 139 -14.89 -10.29 -8.44
N MET A 140 -14.73 -11.48 -7.86
CA MET A 140 -14.67 -12.73 -8.61
C MET A 140 -16.04 -13.17 -9.17
N SER A 141 -17.14 -12.63 -8.66
CA SER A 141 -18.50 -12.90 -9.15
C SER A 141 -18.95 -11.98 -10.30
N LEU A 142 -18.13 -11.02 -10.72
CA LEU A 142 -18.43 -10.17 -11.86
C LEU A 142 -18.63 -11.00 -13.13
N ALA A 143 -19.45 -10.53 -14.07
CA ALA A 143 -19.69 -11.20 -15.36
C ALA A 143 -18.37 -11.48 -16.12
N THR A 144 -17.37 -10.63 -15.93
CA THR A 144 -16.01 -10.83 -16.40
C THR A 144 -15.09 -10.58 -15.21
N PRO A 145 -14.67 -11.60 -14.46
CA PRO A 145 -13.80 -11.44 -13.32
C PRO A 145 -12.36 -11.06 -13.74
N PRO A 146 -11.55 -10.52 -12.86
CA PRO A 146 -10.12 -10.31 -13.12
C PRO A 146 -9.38 -11.64 -13.20
N ASP A 147 -8.31 -11.67 -13.98
CA ASP A 147 -7.35 -12.77 -14.05
C ASP A 147 -6.10 -12.52 -13.18
N ALA A 148 -5.98 -11.30 -12.61
CA ALA A 148 -4.93 -10.99 -11.67
C ALA A 148 -5.33 -9.90 -10.68
N PHE A 149 -4.59 -9.85 -9.56
CA PHE A 149 -4.69 -8.82 -8.53
C PHE A 149 -3.31 -8.21 -8.27
N PHE A 150 -3.27 -6.88 -8.27
CA PHE A 150 -2.17 -6.12 -7.68
C PHE A 150 -2.67 -5.50 -6.37
N ALA A 151 -2.11 -5.97 -5.26
CA ALA A 151 -2.45 -5.52 -3.92
C ALA A 151 -1.40 -4.53 -3.41
N VAL A 152 -1.87 -3.47 -2.75
CA VAL A 152 -1.03 -2.40 -2.23
C VAL A 152 0.00 -2.86 -1.21
N ASN A 153 -0.22 -3.99 -0.54
CA ASN A 153 0.71 -4.62 0.40
C ASN A 153 0.51 -6.15 0.45
N ASP A 154 1.44 -6.84 1.11
CA ASP A 154 1.40 -8.30 1.22
C ASP A 154 0.25 -8.81 2.08
N ASP A 155 -0.18 -8.07 3.11
CA ASP A 155 -1.28 -8.49 3.98
C ASP A 155 -2.60 -8.57 3.20
N THR A 156 -2.86 -7.58 2.35
CA THR A 156 -3.98 -7.58 1.40
C THR A 156 -3.86 -8.73 0.39
N ALA A 157 -2.67 -8.93 -0.19
CA ALA A 157 -2.44 -10.03 -1.14
C ALA A 157 -2.67 -11.42 -0.52
N ILE A 158 -2.30 -11.60 0.74
CA ILE A 158 -2.56 -12.82 1.52
C ILE A 158 -4.07 -13.03 1.71
N GLY A 159 -4.84 -11.97 1.95
CA GLY A 159 -6.29 -12.04 2.03
C GLY A 159 -6.93 -12.52 0.72
N ILE A 160 -6.45 -12.00 -0.42
CA ILE A 160 -6.87 -12.44 -1.74
C ILE A 160 -6.50 -13.92 -1.96
N LEU A 161 -5.26 -14.31 -1.67
CA LEU A 161 -4.77 -15.69 -1.80
C LEU A 161 -5.60 -16.67 -0.98
N TYR A 162 -5.87 -16.33 0.28
CA TYR A 162 -6.70 -17.16 1.15
C TYR A 162 -8.12 -17.33 0.60
N THR A 163 -8.73 -16.24 0.13
CA THR A 163 -10.07 -16.27 -0.46
C THR A 163 -10.11 -17.08 -1.76
N ALA A 164 -9.13 -16.89 -2.64
CA ALA A 164 -9.00 -17.67 -3.87
C ALA A 164 -8.97 -19.17 -3.61
N LYS A 165 -8.16 -19.61 -2.64
CA LYS A 165 -8.09 -21.02 -2.23
C LYS A 165 -9.42 -21.53 -1.69
N ARG A 166 -10.14 -20.75 -0.88
CA ARG A 166 -11.48 -21.12 -0.39
C ARG A 166 -12.52 -21.24 -1.52
N MET A 167 -12.35 -20.47 -2.60
CA MET A 167 -13.19 -20.55 -3.79
C MET A 167 -12.77 -21.70 -4.75
N GLY A 168 -11.70 -22.43 -4.43
CA GLY A 168 -11.19 -23.53 -5.25
C GLY A 168 -10.37 -23.06 -6.45
N LEU A 169 -9.93 -21.77 -6.47
CA LEU A 169 -9.12 -21.22 -7.53
C LEU A 169 -7.64 -21.56 -7.31
N ARG A 170 -6.95 -21.92 -8.39
CA ARG A 170 -5.51 -22.16 -8.39
C ARG A 170 -4.75 -20.87 -8.61
N VAL A 171 -3.73 -20.67 -7.80
CA VAL A 171 -2.80 -19.53 -7.92
C VAL A 171 -1.42 -20.09 -8.28
N PRO A 172 -0.81 -19.74 -9.40
CA PRO A 172 -1.18 -18.65 -10.31
C PRO A 172 -2.06 -19.05 -11.51
N ASP A 173 -2.49 -20.33 -11.67
CA ASP A 173 -3.06 -20.85 -12.91
C ASP A 173 -4.42 -20.23 -13.29
N ASP A 174 -5.31 -20.03 -12.33
CA ASP A 174 -6.65 -19.45 -12.56
C ASP A 174 -6.64 -17.93 -12.29
N ILE A 175 -5.86 -17.48 -11.31
CA ILE A 175 -5.62 -16.06 -11.02
C ILE A 175 -4.19 -15.83 -10.54
N SER A 176 -3.59 -14.73 -10.94
CA SER A 176 -2.28 -14.28 -10.46
C SER A 176 -2.43 -13.22 -9.37
N ILE A 177 -1.52 -13.23 -8.38
CA ILE A 177 -1.56 -12.28 -7.26
C ILE A 177 -0.16 -11.69 -7.05
N CYS A 178 -0.09 -10.36 -7.01
CA CYS A 178 1.14 -9.64 -6.69
C CYS A 178 0.91 -8.68 -5.53
N GLY A 179 1.75 -8.78 -4.50
CA GLY A 179 1.78 -7.90 -3.33
C GLY A 179 2.83 -6.81 -3.43
N PHE A 180 3.09 -6.17 -2.30
CA PHE A 180 4.08 -5.12 -2.15
C PHE A 180 4.65 -5.17 -0.73
N THR A 181 5.96 -5.18 -0.55
CA THR A 181 6.78 -5.10 0.66
C THR A 181 7.82 -6.24 0.75
N ASN A 182 7.48 -7.47 0.32
CA ASN A 182 8.27 -8.69 0.49
C ASN A 182 8.56 -9.01 1.96
N GLY A 183 7.53 -8.91 2.79
CA GLY A 183 7.64 -9.26 4.21
C GLY A 183 7.73 -10.77 4.46
N GLN A 184 8.12 -11.16 5.67
CA GLN A 184 8.26 -12.58 6.06
C GLN A 184 7.01 -13.43 5.78
N ARG A 185 5.82 -12.85 5.88
CA ARG A 185 4.55 -13.54 5.60
C ARG A 185 4.40 -13.90 4.13
N ALA A 186 4.91 -13.08 3.21
CA ALA A 186 4.85 -13.35 1.78
C ALA A 186 5.66 -14.61 1.40
N ILE A 187 6.78 -14.82 2.07
CA ILE A 187 7.65 -16.00 1.88
C ILE A 187 7.02 -17.26 2.48
N ALA A 188 6.25 -17.10 3.58
CA ALA A 188 5.64 -18.21 4.29
C ALA A 188 4.32 -18.72 3.66
N CYS A 189 3.80 -18.04 2.63
CA CYS A 189 2.60 -18.47 1.91
C CYS A 189 2.86 -19.66 1.00
N ASP A 190 1.82 -20.43 0.74
CA ASP A 190 1.80 -21.48 -0.27
C ASP A 190 0.64 -21.23 -1.24
N PRO A 191 0.91 -20.97 -2.56
CA PRO A 191 2.23 -20.69 -3.11
C PRO A 191 2.88 -19.44 -2.50
N MET A 192 4.21 -19.36 -2.53
CA MET A 192 4.94 -18.16 -2.13
C MET A 192 4.46 -16.96 -2.95
N LEU A 193 4.23 -15.83 -2.30
CA LEU A 193 3.65 -14.65 -2.94
C LEU A 193 4.66 -13.95 -3.87
N THR A 194 4.24 -13.64 -5.08
CA THR A 194 4.93 -12.66 -5.91
C THR A 194 4.72 -11.27 -5.29
N THR A 195 5.80 -10.52 -5.05
CA THR A 195 5.71 -9.23 -4.36
C THR A 195 6.87 -8.31 -4.73
N VAL A 196 6.66 -7.00 -4.58
CA VAL A 196 7.70 -5.98 -4.75
C VAL A 196 8.52 -5.89 -3.46
N GLU A 197 9.84 -6.04 -3.58
CA GLU A 197 10.73 -5.87 -2.43
C GLU A 197 11.00 -4.38 -2.16
N GLN A 198 10.66 -3.92 -0.96
CA GLN A 198 11.06 -2.61 -0.46
C GLN A 198 12.45 -2.70 0.14
N ARG A 199 13.48 -2.47 -0.69
CA ARG A 199 14.85 -2.37 -0.17
C ARG A 199 15.01 -1.02 0.51
N GLY A 200 15.18 -1.03 1.83
CA GLY A 200 15.78 0.10 2.53
C GLY A 200 17.21 0.26 2.03
N MET A 201 17.54 1.43 1.50
CA MET A 201 18.93 1.79 1.21
C MET A 201 19.70 2.03 2.49
#